data_82be5d1727f2c3b314da826ca6a95cd0
#
_entry.id   82be5d1727f2c3b314da826ca6a95cd0
#
_cell.length_a   1.000
_cell.length_b   1.000
_cell.length_c   1.000
_cell.angle_alpha   90.00
_cell.angle_beta   90.00
_cell.angle_gamma   90.00
#
_symmetry.space_group_name_H-M   'P 1'
#
loop_
_entity.id
_entity.type
_entity.pdbx_description
1 polymer ?
#
loop_
_entity_poly.entity_id
_entity_poly.type
_entity_poly.pdbx_seq_one_letter_code
_entity_poly.pdbx_strand_id
1 'polypeptide(L)'
;MKVVLIHGQNHQGSSCRMVRMLADKIAPSEKQTEFFLPRDLNHFCTGCYRCLDDEKACPFYSEKKIILDAIDAADVLIFTTPTYCMHASAPMKSFLDLTFTNWMVHRPKASMFRKKAVILSSASGTGTKSAIKDVKTALVYWGIPEIHTYGTAVQAIGWDQVSDQKKSLIENKLDRMAKKLSGHGQPRVGLKTRFLFGMMRKMQAAGWGSSPEEKEYWQQRGWLGSVRPWKPTDISK
;
A
#
# COMPACT_ATOMS: atom_id res chain seq x y z
N MET A 1 -17.56 2.71 1.56
CA MET A 1 -16.09 2.69 1.62
C MET A 1 -15.63 1.58 0.67
N LYS A 2 -14.76 1.89 -0.31
CA LYS A 2 -14.20 0.89 -1.24
C LYS A 2 -12.90 0.36 -0.64
N VAL A 3 -12.71 -0.95 -0.66
CA VAL A 3 -11.56 -1.63 -0.06
C VAL A 3 -10.83 -2.45 -1.12
N VAL A 4 -9.51 -2.32 -1.17
CA VAL A 4 -8.65 -3.17 -2.00
C VAL A 4 -7.78 -4.03 -1.11
N LEU A 5 -7.79 -5.33 -1.38
CA LEU A 5 -6.99 -6.34 -0.71
C LEU A 5 -5.87 -6.81 -1.65
N ILE A 6 -4.64 -6.74 -1.20
CA ILE A 6 -3.46 -7.19 -1.97
C ILE A 6 -2.74 -8.26 -1.17
N HIS A 7 -2.86 -9.49 -1.66
CA HIS A 7 -2.24 -10.66 -1.06
C HIS A 7 -0.86 -10.91 -1.66
N GLY A 8 0.17 -10.89 -0.81
CA GLY A 8 1.54 -11.19 -1.21
C GLY A 8 1.81 -12.66 -1.52
N GLN A 9 0.77 -13.47 -1.64
CA GLN A 9 0.87 -14.88 -2.00
C GLN A 9 -0.46 -15.39 -2.52
N ASN A 10 -0.42 -16.36 -3.43
CA ASN A 10 -1.62 -17.01 -3.97
C ASN A 10 -2.25 -18.02 -2.97
N HIS A 11 -1.47 -18.51 -2.03
CA HIS A 11 -1.96 -19.45 -1.01
C HIS A 11 -2.94 -18.77 -0.05
N GLN A 12 -4.14 -19.37 0.11
CA GLN A 12 -5.22 -18.85 0.95
C GLN A 12 -5.12 -19.35 2.41
N GLY A 13 -3.95 -19.15 3.04
CA GLY A 13 -3.70 -19.52 4.43
C GLY A 13 -4.14 -18.48 5.45
N SER A 14 -3.52 -18.49 6.63
CA SER A 14 -3.88 -17.65 7.77
C SER A 14 -3.84 -16.14 7.45
N SER A 15 -2.85 -15.68 6.67
CA SER A 15 -2.78 -14.26 6.26
C SER A 15 -4.00 -13.84 5.45
N CYS A 16 -4.42 -14.64 4.46
CA CYS A 16 -5.60 -14.40 3.64
C CYS A 16 -6.88 -14.38 4.51
N ARG A 17 -7.02 -15.34 5.42
CA ARG A 17 -8.18 -15.40 6.32
C ARG A 17 -8.31 -14.16 7.19
N MET A 18 -7.21 -13.70 7.80
CA MET A 18 -7.21 -12.47 8.61
C MET A 18 -7.61 -11.23 7.81
N VAL A 19 -7.18 -11.12 6.56
CA VAL A 19 -7.53 -9.98 5.70
C VAL A 19 -9.01 -9.96 5.38
N ARG A 20 -9.57 -11.11 4.96
CA ARG A 20 -11.01 -11.22 4.67
C ARG A 20 -11.86 -10.92 5.90
N MET A 21 -11.50 -11.48 7.06
CA MET A 21 -12.17 -11.16 8.33
C MET A 21 -12.17 -9.66 8.64
N LEU A 22 -11.10 -8.94 8.35
CA LEU A 22 -11.04 -7.49 8.55
C LEU A 22 -11.88 -6.76 7.50
N ALA A 23 -11.77 -7.15 6.22
CA ALA A 23 -12.47 -6.52 5.12
C ALA A 23 -14.00 -6.63 5.29
N ASP A 24 -14.49 -7.79 5.66
CA ASP A 24 -15.93 -8.05 5.91
C ASP A 24 -16.50 -7.18 7.05
N LYS A 25 -15.65 -6.80 8.03
CA LYS A 25 -16.04 -5.92 9.13
C LYS A 25 -16.14 -4.44 8.73
N ILE A 26 -15.53 -4.04 7.61
CA ILE A 26 -15.43 -2.62 7.23
C ILE A 26 -16.15 -2.28 5.93
N ALA A 27 -16.42 -3.25 5.06
CA ALA A 27 -17.11 -3.03 3.80
C ALA A 27 -17.86 -4.31 3.35
N PRO A 28 -19.04 -4.18 2.73
CA PRO A 28 -19.71 -5.30 2.10
C PRO A 28 -18.91 -5.80 0.88
N SER A 29 -19.10 -7.06 0.52
CA SER A 29 -18.30 -7.77 -0.49
C SER A 29 -18.28 -7.10 -1.87
N GLU A 30 -19.37 -6.48 -2.30
CA GLU A 30 -19.47 -5.76 -3.57
C GLU A 30 -18.62 -4.48 -3.62
N LYS A 31 -18.09 -4.05 -2.50
CA LYS A 31 -17.15 -2.91 -2.38
C LYS A 31 -15.71 -3.36 -2.10
N GLN A 32 -15.45 -4.66 -2.19
CA GLN A 32 -14.13 -5.24 -2.02
C GLN A 32 -13.58 -5.69 -3.37
N THR A 33 -12.30 -5.37 -3.63
CA THR A 33 -11.56 -5.88 -4.79
C THR A 33 -10.32 -6.59 -4.27
N GLU A 34 -10.09 -7.81 -4.73
CA GLU A 34 -9.05 -8.68 -4.18
C GLU A 34 -8.06 -9.11 -5.28
N PHE A 35 -6.77 -8.93 -5.01
CA PHE A 35 -5.68 -9.35 -5.87
C PHE A 35 -4.74 -10.31 -5.14
N PHE A 36 -4.33 -11.37 -5.83
CA PHE A 36 -3.40 -12.38 -5.32
C PHE A 36 -2.11 -12.36 -6.14
N LEU A 37 -1.03 -11.96 -5.51
CA LEU A 37 0.29 -12.02 -6.13
C LEU A 37 0.88 -13.44 -5.90
N PRO A 38 1.46 -14.13 -6.91
CA PRO A 38 1.78 -13.68 -8.27
C PRO A 38 0.70 -13.92 -9.33
N ARG A 39 -0.48 -14.45 -8.98
CA ARG A 39 -1.53 -14.77 -9.97
C ARG A 39 -1.88 -13.56 -10.85
N ASP A 40 -2.10 -12.40 -10.21
CA ASP A 40 -2.62 -11.20 -10.88
C ASP A 40 -1.49 -10.26 -11.35
N LEU A 41 -0.25 -10.50 -10.92
CA LEU A 41 0.96 -9.83 -11.41
C LEU A 41 2.18 -10.73 -11.15
N ASN A 42 2.65 -11.42 -12.19
CA ASN A 42 3.72 -12.41 -12.10
C ASN A 42 5.00 -11.93 -12.82
N HIS A 43 5.46 -10.74 -12.47
CA HIS A 43 6.65 -10.16 -13.11
C HIS A 43 7.57 -9.53 -12.06
N PHE A 44 8.87 -9.55 -12.35
CA PHE A 44 9.89 -8.86 -11.55
C PHE A 44 10.35 -7.61 -12.29
N CYS A 45 10.63 -6.55 -11.54
CA CYS A 45 11.23 -5.35 -12.11
C CYS A 45 12.63 -5.69 -12.67
N THR A 46 12.86 -5.39 -13.95
CA THR A 46 14.13 -5.65 -14.64
C THR A 46 15.11 -4.48 -14.53
N GLY A 47 14.75 -3.38 -13.84
CA GLY A 47 15.60 -2.21 -13.69
C GLY A 47 15.86 -1.46 -15.00
N CYS A 48 14.98 -1.57 -15.99
CA CYS A 48 15.16 -0.91 -17.29
C CYS A 48 14.92 0.60 -17.29
N TYR A 49 14.37 1.14 -16.21
CA TYR A 49 14.09 2.57 -15.94
C TYR A 49 13.17 3.29 -16.94
N ARG A 50 12.65 2.64 -17.98
CA ARG A 50 11.76 3.26 -18.98
C ARG A 50 10.54 3.97 -18.37
N CYS A 51 10.06 3.47 -17.23
CA CYS A 51 8.92 4.06 -16.50
C CYS A 51 9.27 5.38 -15.80
N LEU A 52 10.53 5.82 -15.76
CA LEU A 52 10.90 7.14 -15.25
C LEU A 52 10.48 8.24 -16.23
N ASP A 53 10.57 7.99 -17.51
CA ASP A 53 10.18 8.92 -18.56
C ASP A 53 8.67 8.78 -18.83
N ASP A 54 8.21 7.58 -19.13
CA ASP A 54 6.79 7.27 -19.31
C ASP A 54 6.38 6.00 -18.54
N GLU A 55 5.43 6.11 -17.62
CA GLU A 55 4.92 4.97 -16.87
C GLU A 55 4.39 3.85 -17.78
N LYS A 56 3.82 4.22 -18.95
CA LYS A 56 3.29 3.29 -19.94
C LYS A 56 4.38 2.51 -20.68
N ALA A 57 5.61 3.00 -20.70
CA ALA A 57 6.75 2.32 -21.30
C ALA A 57 7.26 1.12 -20.45
N CYS A 58 6.71 0.92 -19.25
CA CYS A 58 6.99 -0.28 -18.47
C CYS A 58 6.47 -1.53 -19.22
N PRO A 59 7.30 -2.58 -19.44
CA PRO A 59 6.85 -3.80 -20.11
C PRO A 59 5.63 -4.47 -19.46
N PHE A 60 5.43 -4.24 -18.18
CA PHE A 60 4.34 -4.84 -17.37
C PHE A 60 3.26 -3.82 -17.01
N TYR A 61 3.16 -2.72 -17.77
CA TYR A 61 2.24 -1.63 -17.47
C TYR A 61 0.78 -2.06 -17.48
N SER A 62 0.35 -2.80 -18.49
CA SER A 62 -1.05 -3.21 -18.65
C SER A 62 -1.57 -4.01 -17.44
N GLU A 63 -0.78 -4.94 -16.95
CA GLU A 63 -1.13 -5.79 -15.82
C GLU A 63 -1.10 -5.01 -14.50
N LYS A 64 0.01 -4.30 -14.21
CA LYS A 64 0.12 -3.52 -12.97
C LYS A 64 -0.91 -2.38 -12.90
N LYS A 65 -1.32 -1.84 -14.05
CA LYS A 65 -2.31 -0.76 -14.13
C LYS A 65 -3.66 -1.18 -13.54
N ILE A 66 -4.09 -2.42 -13.76
CA ILE A 66 -5.35 -2.94 -13.22
C ILE A 66 -5.35 -2.83 -11.68
N ILE A 67 -4.24 -3.24 -11.05
CA ILE A 67 -4.09 -3.15 -9.59
C ILE A 67 -3.97 -1.69 -9.14
N LEU A 68 -3.21 -0.87 -9.87
CA LEU A 68 -3.00 0.54 -9.54
C LEU A 68 -4.28 1.37 -9.67
N ASP A 69 -5.11 1.09 -10.65
CA ASP A 69 -6.42 1.76 -10.83
C ASP A 69 -7.36 1.40 -9.67
N ALA A 70 -7.39 0.14 -9.25
CA ALA A 70 -8.16 -0.28 -8.10
C ALA A 70 -7.65 0.38 -6.81
N ILE A 71 -6.32 0.42 -6.61
CA ILE A 71 -5.70 1.15 -5.50
C ILE A 71 -6.09 2.63 -5.52
N ASP A 72 -6.08 3.26 -6.70
CA ASP A 72 -6.41 4.68 -6.84
C ASP A 72 -7.87 4.98 -6.50
N ALA A 73 -8.79 4.08 -6.86
CA ALA A 73 -10.21 4.19 -6.59
C ALA A 73 -10.64 3.81 -5.15
N ALA A 74 -9.77 3.17 -4.36
CA ALA A 74 -10.09 2.68 -3.03
C ALA A 74 -9.98 3.77 -1.95
N ASP A 75 -10.75 3.61 -0.87
CA ASP A 75 -10.63 4.42 0.35
C ASP A 75 -9.65 3.77 1.34
N VAL A 76 -9.65 2.44 1.41
CA VAL A 76 -8.81 1.64 2.31
C VAL A 76 -8.05 0.59 1.52
N LEU A 77 -6.76 0.47 1.82
CA LEU A 77 -5.87 -0.54 1.24
C LEU A 77 -5.47 -1.54 2.32
N ILE A 78 -5.64 -2.83 2.07
CA ILE A 78 -5.21 -3.89 2.98
C ILE A 78 -4.16 -4.74 2.26
N PHE A 79 -2.92 -4.64 2.74
CA PHE A 79 -1.81 -5.46 2.28
C PHE A 79 -1.61 -6.63 3.23
N THR A 80 -1.45 -7.81 2.69
CA THR A 80 -1.03 -8.94 3.48
C THR A 80 0.15 -9.65 2.86
N THR A 81 1.12 -9.99 3.69
CA THR A 81 2.28 -10.75 3.29
C THR A 81 2.61 -11.81 4.35
N PRO A 82 2.72 -13.09 3.99
CA PRO A 82 3.35 -14.04 4.89
C PRO A 82 4.81 -13.64 5.10
N THR A 83 5.34 -14.00 6.25
CA THR A 83 6.76 -13.81 6.53
C THR A 83 7.55 -14.99 6.00
N TYR A 84 8.34 -14.76 4.96
CA TYR A 84 9.27 -15.73 4.39
C TYR A 84 10.70 -15.21 4.55
N CYS A 85 11.60 -16.06 5.05
CA CYS A 85 13.00 -15.68 5.30
C CYS A 85 13.12 -14.33 6.04
N MET A 86 12.28 -14.11 7.06
CA MET A 86 12.22 -12.89 7.89
C MET A 86 11.74 -11.61 7.18
N HIS A 87 11.34 -11.65 5.92
CA HIS A 87 10.91 -10.51 5.10
C HIS A 87 9.54 -10.72 4.46
N ALA A 88 9.07 -9.71 3.75
CA ALA A 88 7.89 -9.84 2.89
C ALA A 88 8.13 -10.91 1.82
N SER A 89 7.05 -11.58 1.40
CA SER A 89 7.11 -12.58 0.33
C SER A 89 7.68 -11.97 -0.96
N ALA A 90 8.36 -12.79 -1.77
CA ALA A 90 8.93 -12.34 -3.04
C ALA A 90 7.88 -11.69 -3.98
N PRO A 91 6.65 -12.22 -4.14
CA PRO A 91 5.63 -11.55 -4.94
C PRO A 91 5.25 -10.16 -4.41
N MET A 92 5.14 -9.99 -3.09
CA MET A 92 4.89 -8.68 -2.50
C MET A 92 6.04 -7.71 -2.78
N LYS A 93 7.29 -8.16 -2.61
CA LYS A 93 8.46 -7.33 -2.89
C LYS A 93 8.52 -6.94 -4.37
N SER A 94 8.24 -7.90 -5.27
CA SER A 94 8.17 -7.63 -6.70
C SER A 94 7.12 -6.57 -7.06
N PHE A 95 5.93 -6.66 -6.47
CA PHE A 95 4.89 -5.64 -6.65
C PHE A 95 5.37 -4.25 -6.21
N LEU A 96 6.02 -4.16 -5.04
CA LEU A 96 6.56 -2.90 -4.53
C LEU A 96 7.65 -2.33 -5.46
N ASP A 97 8.50 -3.18 -6.04
CA ASP A 97 9.53 -2.78 -6.99
C ASP A 97 8.94 -2.30 -8.32
N LEU A 98 7.90 -2.98 -8.83
CA LEU A 98 7.21 -2.58 -10.05
C LEU A 98 6.41 -1.27 -9.92
N THR A 99 6.16 -0.84 -8.68
CA THR A 99 5.37 0.37 -8.36
C THR A 99 6.20 1.49 -7.74
N PHE A 100 7.53 1.44 -7.85
CA PHE A 100 8.43 2.41 -7.23
C PHE A 100 8.18 3.85 -7.70
N THR A 101 7.68 4.05 -8.92
CA THR A 101 7.34 5.36 -9.45
C THR A 101 6.23 6.09 -8.66
N ASN A 102 5.48 5.37 -7.82
CA ASN A 102 4.50 5.98 -6.91
C ASN A 102 5.14 6.62 -5.65
N TRP A 103 6.43 6.44 -5.43
CA TRP A 103 7.12 7.08 -4.31
C TRP A 103 7.18 8.59 -4.47
N MET A 104 7.11 9.31 -3.35
CA MET A 104 7.15 10.79 -3.34
C MET A 104 8.36 11.41 -4.03
N VAL A 105 9.47 10.67 -4.16
CA VAL A 105 10.63 11.13 -4.92
C VAL A 105 10.38 11.16 -6.43
N HIS A 106 9.39 10.40 -6.90
CA HIS A 106 9.04 10.27 -8.30
C HIS A 106 7.70 10.94 -8.62
N ARG A 107 6.66 10.16 -8.91
CA ARG A 107 5.33 10.62 -9.32
C ARG A 107 4.22 10.13 -8.38
N PRO A 108 4.22 10.60 -7.10
CA PRO A 108 3.20 10.17 -6.14
C PRO A 108 1.81 10.61 -6.59
N LYS A 109 0.80 9.79 -6.32
CA LYS A 109 -0.59 10.11 -6.64
C LYS A 109 -1.24 10.89 -5.50
N ALA A 110 -1.99 11.97 -5.83
CA ALA A 110 -2.67 12.79 -4.83
C ALA A 110 -3.69 12.00 -3.99
N SER A 111 -4.32 10.99 -4.57
CA SER A 111 -5.28 10.12 -3.89
C SER A 111 -4.66 9.40 -2.69
N MET A 112 -3.39 9.04 -2.74
CA MET A 112 -2.71 8.31 -1.66
C MET A 112 -2.68 9.08 -0.34
N PHE A 113 -2.62 10.42 -0.41
CA PHE A 113 -2.60 11.29 0.78
C PHE A 113 -3.94 11.36 1.53
N ARG A 114 -4.97 10.66 1.05
CA ARG A 114 -6.32 10.61 1.64
C ARG A 114 -6.77 9.20 2.03
N LYS A 115 -5.90 8.19 1.83
CA LYS A 115 -6.22 6.79 2.09
C LYS A 115 -5.78 6.34 3.47
N LYS A 116 -6.47 5.33 3.98
CA LYS A 116 -6.03 4.52 5.11
C LYS A 116 -5.42 3.22 4.59
N ALA A 117 -4.43 2.69 5.27
CA ALA A 117 -3.88 1.39 4.94
C ALA A 117 -3.74 0.48 6.15
N VAL A 118 -3.81 -0.81 5.90
CA VAL A 118 -3.53 -1.86 6.88
C VAL A 118 -2.49 -2.79 6.28
N ILE A 119 -1.55 -3.23 7.11
CA ILE A 119 -0.58 -4.25 6.75
C ILE A 119 -0.72 -5.40 7.76
N LEU A 120 -1.08 -6.57 7.25
CA LEU A 120 -1.16 -7.79 8.04
C LEU A 120 -0.04 -8.76 7.65
N SER A 121 0.59 -9.37 8.63
CA SER A 121 1.57 -10.42 8.38
C SER A 121 1.40 -11.58 9.34
N SER A 122 1.49 -12.79 8.83
CA SER A 122 1.58 -14.00 9.65
C SER A 122 2.92 -14.70 9.43
N ALA A 123 3.36 -15.38 10.47
CA ALA A 123 4.54 -16.26 10.45
C ALA A 123 4.22 -17.52 11.25
N SER A 124 4.94 -18.60 11.01
CA SER A 124 4.89 -19.75 11.93
C SER A 124 5.44 -19.39 13.30
N GLY A 125 6.57 -18.69 13.37
CA GLY A 125 7.22 -18.29 14.61
C GLY A 125 7.46 -16.78 14.73
N THR A 126 8.35 -16.21 13.92
CA THR A 126 8.84 -14.84 14.09
C THR A 126 9.02 -14.12 12.73
N GLY A 127 9.47 -12.85 12.75
CA GLY A 127 9.83 -12.09 11.54
C GLY A 127 8.74 -11.18 10.99
N THR A 128 7.52 -11.19 11.54
CA THR A 128 6.43 -10.35 11.03
C THR A 128 6.73 -8.85 11.05
N LYS A 129 7.57 -8.39 11.99
CA LYS A 129 7.97 -6.98 12.07
C LYS A 129 8.76 -6.52 10.84
N SER A 130 9.71 -7.34 10.37
CA SER A 130 10.50 -7.05 9.16
C SER A 130 9.63 -7.06 7.92
N ALA A 131 8.81 -8.10 7.75
CA ALA A 131 7.87 -8.21 6.62
C ALA A 131 6.90 -7.00 6.54
N ILE A 132 6.39 -6.57 7.69
CA ILE A 132 5.55 -5.36 7.78
C ILE A 132 6.35 -4.10 7.45
N LYS A 133 7.61 -4.00 7.89
CA LYS A 133 8.47 -2.84 7.63
C LYS A 133 8.72 -2.66 6.14
N ASP A 134 8.94 -3.73 5.40
CA ASP A 134 9.16 -3.69 3.94
C ASP A 134 7.98 -3.00 3.24
N VAL A 135 6.75 -3.46 3.49
CA VAL A 135 5.54 -2.87 2.92
C VAL A 135 5.29 -1.45 3.45
N LYS A 136 5.44 -1.25 4.77
CA LYS A 136 5.19 0.05 5.40
C LYS A 136 6.09 1.15 4.84
N THR A 137 7.34 0.83 4.54
CA THR A 137 8.27 1.78 3.93
C THR A 137 7.72 2.31 2.61
N ALA A 138 7.29 1.43 1.71
CA ALA A 138 6.70 1.83 0.44
C ALA A 138 5.44 2.71 0.63
N LEU A 139 4.52 2.28 1.50
CA LEU A 139 3.26 3.03 1.72
C LEU A 139 3.50 4.44 2.33
N VAL A 140 4.51 4.58 3.19
CA VAL A 140 4.92 5.91 3.70
C VAL A 140 5.42 6.79 2.57
N TYR A 141 6.24 6.23 1.66
CA TYR A 141 6.73 6.98 0.50
C TYR A 141 5.67 7.19 -0.58
N TRP A 142 4.60 6.40 -0.64
CA TRP A 142 3.42 6.70 -1.46
C TRP A 142 2.61 7.88 -0.92
N GLY A 143 2.84 8.27 0.34
CA GLY A 143 2.17 9.40 0.98
C GLY A 143 0.97 9.03 1.82
N ILE A 144 0.73 7.73 2.08
CA ILE A 144 -0.41 7.28 2.89
C ILE A 144 -0.25 7.75 4.34
N PRO A 145 -1.19 8.57 4.86
CA PRO A 145 -1.02 9.22 6.15
C PRO A 145 -1.36 8.35 7.36
N GLU A 146 -2.24 7.37 7.18
CA GLU A 146 -2.71 6.49 8.25
C GLU A 146 -2.45 5.03 7.90
N ILE A 147 -1.50 4.41 8.60
CA ILE A 147 -1.09 3.02 8.37
C ILE A 147 -1.18 2.24 9.67
N HIS A 148 -2.10 1.29 9.72
CA HIS A 148 -2.22 0.33 10.80
C HIS A 148 -1.47 -0.96 10.48
N THR A 149 -0.91 -1.59 11.49
CA THR A 149 -0.13 -2.82 11.29
C THR A 149 -0.52 -3.87 12.33
N TYR A 150 -0.53 -5.13 11.90
CA TYR A 150 -0.66 -6.26 12.80
C TYR A 150 0.13 -7.46 12.27
N GLY A 151 1.05 -7.95 13.09
CA GLY A 151 1.83 -9.15 12.84
C GLY A 151 1.58 -10.16 13.94
N THR A 152 1.43 -11.44 13.58
CA THR A 152 1.22 -12.50 14.56
C THR A 152 1.88 -13.81 14.14
N ALA A 153 2.48 -14.52 15.10
CA ALA A 153 2.85 -15.90 14.94
C ALA A 153 1.58 -16.77 15.11
N VAL A 154 1.28 -17.61 14.12
CA VAL A 154 0.11 -18.48 14.16
C VAL A 154 0.43 -19.89 14.64
N GLN A 155 1.73 -20.28 14.64
CA GLN A 155 2.22 -21.59 15.08
C GLN A 155 1.49 -22.78 14.40
N ALA A 156 1.08 -22.58 13.15
CA ALA A 156 0.33 -23.54 12.36
C ALA A 156 0.63 -23.33 10.87
N ILE A 157 0.50 -24.39 10.07
CA ILE A 157 0.61 -24.31 8.61
C ILE A 157 -0.72 -23.81 8.01
N GLY A 158 -1.85 -24.32 8.47
CA GLY A 158 -3.19 -23.96 8.03
C GLY A 158 -4.00 -23.26 9.12
N TRP A 159 -5.00 -22.49 8.71
CA TRP A 159 -5.88 -21.77 9.65
C TRP A 159 -6.63 -22.73 10.61
N ASP A 160 -7.02 -23.89 10.14
CA ASP A 160 -7.78 -24.86 10.94
C ASP A 160 -6.95 -25.41 12.12
N GLN A 161 -5.63 -25.43 11.99
CA GLN A 161 -4.69 -25.87 13.02
C GLN A 161 -4.36 -24.75 14.05
N VAL A 162 -4.76 -23.51 13.80
CA VAL A 162 -4.58 -22.41 14.74
C VAL A 162 -5.48 -22.61 15.96
N SER A 163 -4.94 -22.53 17.17
CA SER A 163 -5.69 -22.72 18.40
C SER A 163 -6.85 -21.71 18.52
N ASP A 164 -7.95 -22.09 19.16
CA ASP A 164 -9.12 -21.22 19.33
C ASP A 164 -8.80 -19.98 20.18
N GLN A 165 -7.94 -20.14 21.18
CA GLN A 165 -7.43 -18.99 21.95
C GLN A 165 -6.72 -17.99 21.02
N LYS A 166 -5.90 -18.48 20.10
CA LYS A 166 -5.18 -17.60 19.14
C LYS A 166 -6.12 -16.96 18.14
N LYS A 167 -7.12 -17.72 17.63
CA LYS A 167 -8.17 -17.17 16.76
C LYS A 167 -8.92 -16.04 17.43
N SER A 168 -9.35 -16.21 18.69
CA SER A 168 -10.03 -15.17 19.46
C SER A 168 -9.17 -13.92 19.68
N LEU A 169 -7.88 -14.06 19.96
CA LEU A 169 -6.96 -12.92 20.07
C LEU A 169 -6.82 -12.16 18.75
N ILE A 170 -6.74 -12.88 17.62
CA ILE A 170 -6.68 -12.28 16.29
C ILE A 170 -7.97 -11.52 16.02
N GLU A 171 -9.13 -12.14 16.23
CA GLU A 171 -10.44 -11.52 16.00
C GLU A 171 -10.63 -10.25 16.81
N ASN A 172 -10.38 -10.28 18.11
CA ASN A 172 -10.41 -9.10 18.98
C ASN A 172 -9.49 -7.97 18.51
N LYS A 173 -8.35 -8.31 17.89
CA LYS A 173 -7.45 -7.30 17.33
C LYS A 173 -8.00 -6.71 16.05
N LEU A 174 -8.57 -7.54 15.17
CA LEU A 174 -9.20 -7.11 13.92
C LEU A 174 -10.43 -6.24 14.19
N ASP A 175 -11.24 -6.54 15.21
CA ASP A 175 -12.38 -5.72 15.64
C ASP A 175 -11.94 -4.30 16.04
N ARG A 176 -10.88 -4.21 16.83
CA ARG A 176 -10.32 -2.91 17.22
C ARG A 176 -9.77 -2.14 16.01
N MET A 177 -9.20 -2.83 15.03
CA MET A 177 -8.73 -2.21 13.80
C MET A 177 -9.91 -1.76 12.93
N ALA A 178 -10.94 -2.59 12.77
CA ALA A 178 -12.14 -2.25 12.03
C ALA A 178 -12.81 -0.97 12.57
N LYS A 179 -12.98 -0.86 13.89
CA LYS A 179 -13.51 0.35 14.54
C LYS A 179 -12.71 1.61 14.21
N LYS A 180 -11.37 1.52 14.14
CA LYS A 180 -10.51 2.65 13.75
C LYS A 180 -10.66 3.02 12.29
N LEU A 181 -10.76 2.03 11.40
CA LEU A 181 -10.90 2.24 9.97
C LEU A 181 -12.27 2.81 9.59
N SER A 182 -13.33 2.38 10.27
CA SER A 182 -14.71 2.84 10.06
C SER A 182 -14.96 4.25 10.58
N GLY A 183 -14.03 4.85 11.31
CA GLY A 183 -14.13 6.24 11.77
C GLY A 183 -14.30 7.20 10.59
N HIS A 184 -15.30 8.08 10.69
CA HIS A 184 -15.66 9.04 9.64
C HIS A 184 -14.59 10.13 9.49
N GLY A 185 -14.25 10.44 8.24
CA GLY A 185 -13.32 11.51 7.87
C GLY A 185 -12.05 11.05 7.16
N GLN A 186 -11.50 11.94 6.38
CA GLN A 186 -10.22 11.71 5.71
C GLN A 186 -9.08 11.73 6.74
N PRO A 187 -8.10 10.84 6.63
CA PRO A 187 -6.97 10.83 7.54
C PRO A 187 -6.14 12.11 7.39
N ARG A 188 -5.67 12.65 8.52
CA ARG A 188 -4.85 13.86 8.53
C ARG A 188 -3.41 13.52 8.17
N VAL A 189 -2.85 14.24 7.20
CA VAL A 189 -1.43 14.10 6.87
C VAL A 189 -0.57 14.65 8.00
N GLY A 190 0.20 13.76 8.62
CA GLY A 190 1.06 14.06 9.77
C GLY A 190 2.34 14.81 9.38
N LEU A 191 3.06 15.32 10.38
CA LEU A 191 4.29 16.11 10.21
C LEU A 191 5.38 15.36 9.43
N LYS A 192 5.53 14.06 9.66
CA LYS A 192 6.52 13.23 8.95
C LYS A 192 6.27 13.23 7.43
N THR A 193 5.04 12.98 7.01
CA THR A 193 4.68 12.96 5.57
C THR A 193 4.83 14.36 4.96
N ARG A 194 4.45 15.41 5.69
CA ARG A 194 4.64 16.80 5.24
C ARG A 194 6.12 17.15 5.08
N PHE A 195 6.96 16.72 6.00
CA PHE A 195 8.41 16.92 5.93
C PHE A 195 9.01 16.19 4.73
N LEU A 196 8.70 14.89 4.57
CA LEU A 196 9.16 14.10 3.42
C LEU A 196 8.73 14.74 2.09
N PHE A 197 7.45 15.11 1.97
CA PHE A 197 6.95 15.78 0.77
C PHE A 197 7.68 17.11 0.52
N GLY A 198 7.93 17.90 1.57
CA GLY A 198 8.67 19.16 1.48
C GLY A 198 10.11 18.97 1.00
N MET A 199 10.77 17.92 1.47
CA MET A 199 12.12 17.55 1.03
C MET A 199 12.12 17.12 -0.45
N MET A 200 11.21 16.23 -0.86
CA MET A 200 11.10 15.78 -2.26
C MET A 200 10.73 16.94 -3.19
N ARG A 201 9.88 17.86 -2.75
CA ARG A 201 9.56 19.09 -3.49
C ARG A 201 10.81 19.92 -3.77
N LYS A 202 11.68 20.12 -2.77
CA LYS A 202 12.93 20.85 -2.96
C LYS A 202 13.86 20.15 -3.95
N MET A 203 13.95 18.82 -3.87
CA MET A 203 14.74 18.03 -4.81
C MET A 203 14.23 18.17 -6.24
N GLN A 204 12.92 18.05 -6.45
CA GLN A 204 12.31 18.20 -7.77
C GLN A 204 12.46 19.63 -8.31
N ALA A 205 12.30 20.66 -7.48
CA ALA A 205 12.51 22.04 -7.87
C ALA A 205 13.97 22.30 -8.31
N ALA A 206 14.94 21.73 -7.61
CA ALA A 206 16.36 21.82 -7.93
C ALA A 206 16.77 21.00 -9.17
N GLY A 207 15.87 20.19 -9.74
CA GLY A 207 16.19 19.30 -10.87
C GLY A 207 17.01 18.08 -10.48
N TRP A 208 16.95 17.66 -9.21
CA TRP A 208 17.61 16.45 -8.70
C TRP A 208 16.71 15.20 -8.77
N GLY A 209 15.63 15.27 -9.54
CA GLY A 209 14.80 14.13 -9.87
C GLY A 209 15.49 13.16 -10.84
N SER A 210 14.91 12.00 -11.06
CA SER A 210 15.47 10.98 -11.92
C SER A 210 15.29 11.31 -13.41
N SER A 211 14.29 12.11 -13.77
CA SER A 211 14.07 12.56 -15.14
C SER A 211 13.40 13.96 -15.17
N PRO A 212 13.53 14.72 -16.31
CA PRO A 212 12.82 15.97 -16.52
C PRO A 212 11.29 15.84 -16.42
N GLU A 213 10.73 14.72 -16.87
CA GLU A 213 9.30 14.39 -16.88
C GLU A 213 8.75 14.32 -15.46
N GLU A 214 9.55 13.89 -14.48
CA GLU A 214 9.15 13.90 -13.07
C GLU A 214 8.97 15.33 -12.55
N LYS A 215 9.89 16.23 -12.88
CA LYS A 215 9.78 17.66 -12.52
C LYS A 215 8.55 18.28 -13.16
N GLU A 216 8.29 17.99 -14.43
CA GLU A 216 7.10 18.46 -15.15
C GLU A 216 5.81 17.92 -14.48
N TYR A 217 5.77 16.64 -14.10
CA TYR A 217 4.67 16.05 -13.35
C TYR A 217 4.34 16.82 -12.07
N TRP A 218 5.37 17.22 -11.30
CA TRP A 218 5.21 18.02 -10.08
C TRP A 218 4.76 19.46 -10.39
N GLN A 219 5.27 20.03 -11.46
CA GLN A 219 4.94 21.39 -11.89
C GLN A 219 3.48 21.49 -12.34
N GLN A 220 3.02 20.58 -13.20
CA GLN A 220 1.64 20.53 -13.69
C GLN A 220 0.61 20.39 -12.54
N ARG A 221 0.99 19.81 -11.42
CA ARG A 221 0.16 19.69 -10.21
C ARG A 221 0.28 20.89 -9.27
N GLY A 222 1.08 21.87 -9.61
CA GLY A 222 1.36 23.01 -8.75
C GLY A 222 2.11 22.68 -7.46
N TRP A 223 2.66 21.45 -7.35
CA TRP A 223 3.30 20.98 -6.13
C TRP A 223 4.68 21.57 -5.89
N LEU A 224 5.33 22.12 -6.91
CA LEU A 224 6.54 22.90 -6.73
C LEU A 224 6.26 24.26 -6.07
N GLY A 225 5.04 24.77 -6.22
CA GLY A 225 4.55 26.01 -5.60
C GLY A 225 3.81 25.77 -4.26
N SER A 226 2.61 26.37 -4.12
CA SER A 226 1.80 26.38 -2.90
C SER A 226 0.82 25.22 -2.77
N VAL A 227 0.47 24.53 -3.88
CA VAL A 227 -0.50 23.42 -3.90
C VAL A 227 0.06 22.23 -3.12
N ARG A 228 -0.82 21.54 -2.41
CA ARG A 228 -0.49 20.33 -1.63
C ARG A 228 -1.51 19.24 -1.93
N PRO A 229 -1.09 17.96 -2.14
CA PRO A 229 -1.99 16.87 -2.54
C PRO A 229 -3.06 16.54 -1.50
N TRP A 230 -2.88 16.93 -0.26
CA TRP A 230 -3.84 16.70 0.84
C TRP A 230 -4.77 17.88 1.11
N LYS A 231 -4.59 18.99 0.44
CA LYS A 231 -5.52 20.11 0.53
C LYS A 231 -6.59 19.97 -0.55
N PRO A 232 -7.86 20.33 -0.27
CA PRO A 232 -8.82 20.48 -1.35
C PRO A 232 -8.25 21.44 -2.39
N THR A 233 -8.23 21.06 -3.64
CA THR A 233 -8.08 22.01 -4.73
C THR A 233 -9.40 22.74 -4.81
N ASP A 234 -9.45 24.02 -4.53
CA ASP A 234 -10.55 24.88 -4.93
C ASP A 234 -10.63 24.81 -6.46
N ILE A 235 -11.51 23.94 -6.97
CA ILE A 235 -11.91 23.89 -8.38
C ILE A 235 -13.02 24.93 -8.53
N SER A 236 -12.73 26.16 -8.11
CA SER A 236 -13.60 27.31 -8.34
C SER A 236 -12.76 28.58 -8.39
N LYS A 237 -12.02 28.71 -9.49
CA LYS A 237 -11.64 29.99 -10.08
C LYS A 237 -11.39 29.81 -11.58
#